data_1f3fce145b020aaf4b6caad2fe38845b
#
_entry.id   1f3fce145b020aaf4b6caad2fe38845b
#
_cell.length_a   1.000
_cell.length_b   1.000
_cell.length_c   1.000
_cell.angle_alpha   90.00
_cell.angle_beta   90.00
_cell.angle_gamma   90.00
#
_symmetry.space_group_name_H-M   'P 1'
#
loop_
_entity.id
_entity.type
_entity.pdbx_description
1 polymer ?
#
loop_
_entity_poly.entity_id
_entity_poly.type
_entity_poly.pdbx_seq_one_letter_code
_entity_poly.pdbx_strand_id
1 'polypeptide(L)'
;NKECLFPFIFLYLQPNFLRIMKIKEIVSALEQFAPLPLQDGFDNAGLQIGLTDAEATGALLCLDVTEAVLDEAIALGYNLVISHHPLIFKGYKSITGKDYVERCMLKAIKNDIVIYSAHTNLDNAQGGVNYKIAEKIGLKNLKVLEPKENSLIKLVTFVPNAQADAVREALFAAGCGNIGNYDSCSYNLEGEGTFRAKEGTHPFCGAIGELHREGEVRIETILPAFKKSAVVRALLAVHPYEEPAFDIYPLQNDWTQAGSGII
;
A
#
# COMPACT_ATOMS: atom_id res chain seq x y z
N ASN A 1 -1.88 -24.95 20.74
CA ASN A 1 -0.94 -24.34 19.81
C ASN A 1 -1.73 -23.62 18.71
N LYS A 2 -2.05 -22.35 18.94
CA LYS A 2 -2.63 -21.47 17.90
C LYS A 2 -1.46 -20.77 17.23
N GLU A 3 -0.93 -21.34 16.17
CA GLU A 3 0.06 -20.66 15.33
C GLU A 3 -0.65 -19.55 14.55
N CYS A 4 -0.27 -18.31 14.84
CA CYS A 4 -0.83 -17.12 14.26
C CYS A 4 -0.41 -17.00 12.77
N LEU A 5 -1.35 -16.80 11.87
CA LEU A 5 -1.14 -16.70 10.41
C LEU A 5 -0.30 -15.46 9.98
N PHE A 6 0.04 -14.56 10.91
CA PHE A 6 0.74 -13.31 10.62
C PHE A 6 1.94 -13.09 11.55
N PRO A 7 3.16 -13.46 11.16
CA PRO A 7 4.34 -13.23 12.00
C PRO A 7 4.65 -11.74 12.24
N PHE A 8 4.16 -10.83 11.41
CA PHE A 8 4.42 -9.40 11.54
C PHE A 8 3.56 -8.68 12.58
N ILE A 9 2.39 -9.21 12.95
CA ILE A 9 1.57 -8.63 14.03
C ILE A 9 2.21 -8.91 15.40
N PHE A 10 3.01 -9.97 15.55
CA PHE A 10 3.68 -10.32 16.80
C PHE A 10 4.88 -9.43 17.16
N LEU A 11 5.47 -8.69 16.20
CA LEU A 11 6.65 -7.85 16.49
C LEU A 11 6.32 -6.62 17.33
N TYR A 12 5.05 -6.24 17.43
CA TYR A 12 4.59 -5.09 18.22
C TYR A 12 4.04 -5.43 19.61
N LEU A 13 3.94 -6.72 19.93
CA LEU A 13 3.49 -7.20 21.26
C LEU A 13 4.69 -7.53 22.16
N GLN A 14 5.58 -6.57 22.38
CA GLN A 14 6.54 -6.66 23.49
C GLN A 14 5.75 -6.50 24.82
N PRO A 15 5.99 -7.36 25.85
CA PRO A 15 5.12 -7.49 27.01
C PRO A 15 5.11 -6.32 28.00
N ASN A 16 5.69 -5.16 27.70
CA ASN A 16 5.84 -4.05 28.65
C ASN A 16 5.27 -2.70 28.25
N PHE A 17 4.51 -2.59 27.15
CA PHE A 17 3.68 -1.42 26.85
C PHE A 17 2.40 -1.88 26.15
N LEU A 18 1.29 -1.87 26.86
CA LEU A 18 -0.07 -1.87 26.28
C LEU A 18 -0.23 -0.54 25.52
N ARG A 19 0.36 -0.46 24.32
CA ARG A 19 0.06 0.66 23.43
C ARG A 19 -1.34 0.43 22.89
N ILE A 20 -2.26 1.25 23.32
CA ILE A 20 -3.62 1.30 22.79
C ILE A 20 -3.49 1.69 21.31
N MET A 21 -3.87 0.80 20.40
CA MET A 21 -3.82 1.04 18.96
C MET A 21 -5.19 1.45 18.44
N LYS A 22 -5.22 2.44 17.56
CA LYS A 22 -6.43 2.74 16.79
C LYS A 22 -6.63 1.69 15.69
N ILE A 23 -7.89 1.41 15.37
CA ILE A 23 -8.23 0.45 14.31
C ILE A 23 -7.56 0.83 12.99
N LYS A 24 -7.47 2.13 12.66
CA LYS A 24 -6.76 2.61 11.46
C LYS A 24 -5.28 2.25 11.41
N GLU A 25 -4.61 2.11 12.56
CA GLU A 25 -3.20 1.70 12.59
C GLU A 25 -3.07 0.21 12.22
N ILE A 26 -4.03 -0.63 12.67
CA ILE A 26 -4.11 -2.05 12.32
C ILE A 26 -4.41 -2.19 10.82
N VAL A 27 -5.41 -1.47 10.32
CA VAL A 27 -5.78 -1.45 8.89
C VAL A 27 -4.58 -1.00 8.04
N SER A 28 -3.89 0.06 8.44
CA SER A 28 -2.70 0.54 7.74
C SER A 28 -1.59 -0.51 7.69
N ALA A 29 -1.36 -1.27 8.76
CA ALA A 29 -0.39 -2.35 8.78
C ALA A 29 -0.77 -3.51 7.82
N LEU A 30 -2.06 -3.86 7.75
CA LEU A 30 -2.57 -4.84 6.80
C LEU A 30 -2.39 -4.37 5.35
N GLU A 31 -2.68 -3.09 5.07
CA GLU A 31 -2.55 -2.51 3.74
C GLU A 31 -1.09 -2.26 3.33
N GLN A 32 -0.18 -2.11 4.27
CA GLN A 32 1.26 -2.11 3.98
C GLN A 32 1.76 -3.49 3.53
N PHE A 33 1.24 -4.55 4.15
CA PHE A 33 1.56 -5.93 3.78
C PHE A 33 0.87 -6.37 2.49
N ALA A 34 -0.42 -6.11 2.36
CA ALA A 34 -1.27 -6.47 1.22
C ALA A 34 -2.01 -5.23 0.70
N PRO A 35 -1.35 -4.37 -0.09
CA PRO A 35 -1.95 -3.13 -0.61
C PRO A 35 -3.24 -3.39 -1.38
N LEU A 36 -4.29 -2.59 -1.13
CA LEU A 36 -5.59 -2.74 -1.80
C LEU A 36 -5.51 -2.74 -3.34
N PRO A 37 -4.63 -1.97 -4.00
CA PRO A 37 -4.49 -2.04 -5.45
C PRO A 37 -4.01 -3.39 -6.01
N LEU A 38 -3.60 -4.33 -5.16
CA LEU A 38 -3.31 -5.71 -5.57
C LEU A 38 -4.56 -6.56 -5.77
N GLN A 39 -5.73 -6.10 -5.30
CA GLN A 39 -6.99 -6.84 -5.50
C GLN A 39 -7.31 -7.01 -6.99
N ASP A 40 -8.12 -8.01 -7.30
CA ASP A 40 -8.62 -8.23 -8.65
C ASP A 40 -9.73 -7.23 -9.01
N GLY A 41 -9.93 -6.98 -10.30
CA GLY A 41 -10.83 -5.93 -10.76
C GLY A 41 -12.32 -6.12 -10.40
N PHE A 42 -12.72 -7.33 -10.00
CA PHE A 42 -14.08 -7.64 -9.55
C PHE A 42 -14.27 -7.55 -8.04
N ASP A 43 -13.17 -7.39 -7.29
CA ASP A 43 -13.14 -7.53 -5.83
C ASP A 43 -13.55 -6.25 -5.09
N ASN A 44 -13.87 -6.41 -3.80
CA ASN A 44 -14.18 -5.34 -2.86
C ASN A 44 -13.46 -5.56 -1.52
N ALA A 45 -12.13 -5.75 -1.57
CA ALA A 45 -11.30 -5.83 -0.38
C ALA A 45 -11.21 -4.48 0.34
N GLY A 46 -10.81 -4.49 1.61
CA GLY A 46 -10.60 -3.31 2.43
C GLY A 46 -11.67 -3.10 3.50
N LEU A 47 -11.83 -1.85 3.92
CA LEU A 47 -12.82 -1.47 4.94
C LEU A 47 -14.24 -1.65 4.39
N GLN A 48 -15.01 -2.50 5.07
CA GLN A 48 -16.39 -2.81 4.70
C GLN A 48 -17.40 -1.98 5.49
N ILE A 49 -17.20 -1.86 6.81
CA ILE A 49 -18.13 -1.21 7.74
C ILE A 49 -17.33 -0.54 8.86
N GLY A 50 -17.82 0.59 9.35
CA GLY A 50 -17.41 1.22 10.58
C GLY A 50 -16.37 2.33 10.45
N LEU A 51 -16.06 2.95 11.58
CA LEU A 51 -15.14 4.09 11.71
C LEU A 51 -13.85 3.65 12.38
N THR A 52 -12.72 3.91 11.72
CA THR A 52 -11.41 3.39 12.12
C THR A 52 -10.64 4.24 13.12
N ASP A 53 -11.19 5.38 13.54
CA ASP A 53 -10.54 6.26 14.53
C ASP A 53 -10.68 5.77 15.98
N ALA A 54 -11.56 4.79 16.23
CA ALA A 54 -11.75 4.18 17.55
C ALA A 54 -10.51 3.38 17.96
N GLU A 55 -10.30 3.27 19.28
CA GLU A 55 -9.32 2.37 19.87
C GLU A 55 -9.78 0.91 19.67
N ALA A 56 -8.86 0.04 19.27
CA ALA A 56 -9.15 -1.39 19.14
C ALA A 56 -9.20 -2.04 20.52
N THR A 57 -10.34 -2.64 20.85
CA THR A 57 -10.52 -3.43 22.09
C THR A 57 -10.08 -4.88 21.90
N GLY A 58 -10.11 -5.37 20.69
CA GLY A 58 -9.69 -6.68 20.24
C GLY A 58 -10.10 -6.91 18.80
N ALA A 59 -9.51 -7.94 18.16
CA ALA A 59 -9.82 -8.32 16.79
C ALA A 59 -10.19 -9.80 16.70
N LEU A 60 -11.30 -10.11 16.02
CA LEU A 60 -11.70 -11.47 15.66
C LEU A 60 -11.37 -11.73 14.21
N LEU A 61 -10.67 -12.83 13.95
CA LEU A 61 -10.25 -13.25 12.61
C LEU A 61 -11.19 -14.35 12.11
N CYS A 62 -11.70 -14.22 10.89
CA CYS A 62 -12.58 -15.23 10.31
C CYS A 62 -12.36 -15.36 8.79
N LEU A 63 -12.87 -16.43 8.20
CA LEU A 63 -12.95 -16.58 6.75
C LEU A 63 -14.12 -15.78 6.20
N ASP A 64 -15.30 -16.00 6.74
CA ASP A 64 -16.56 -15.37 6.37
C ASP A 64 -17.15 -14.61 7.55
N VAL A 65 -17.71 -13.42 7.30
CA VAL A 65 -18.48 -12.68 8.30
C VAL A 65 -19.90 -13.24 8.34
N THR A 66 -20.29 -13.80 9.50
CA THR A 66 -21.63 -14.31 9.74
C THR A 66 -22.22 -13.62 10.98
N GLU A 67 -23.55 -13.78 11.18
CA GLU A 67 -24.19 -13.28 12.39
C GLU A 67 -23.59 -13.90 13.66
N ALA A 68 -23.20 -15.19 13.60
CA ALA A 68 -22.54 -15.88 14.73
C ALA A 68 -21.14 -15.32 15.05
N VAL A 69 -20.36 -14.98 14.03
CA VAL A 69 -19.03 -14.33 14.20
C VAL A 69 -19.20 -12.96 14.88
N LEU A 70 -20.21 -12.20 14.49
CA LEU A 70 -20.50 -10.91 15.11
C LEU A 70 -21.01 -11.07 16.57
N ASP A 71 -21.82 -12.09 16.84
CA ASP A 71 -22.26 -12.41 18.21
C ASP A 71 -21.07 -12.80 19.10
N GLU A 72 -20.10 -13.55 18.57
CA GLU A 72 -18.85 -13.88 19.27
C GLU A 72 -18.01 -12.61 19.53
N ALA A 73 -17.85 -11.73 18.54
CA ALA A 73 -17.13 -10.46 18.72
C ALA A 73 -17.78 -9.60 19.83
N ILE A 74 -19.11 -9.49 19.81
CA ILE A 74 -19.88 -8.77 20.85
C ILE A 74 -19.64 -9.40 22.23
N ALA A 75 -19.76 -10.73 22.34
CA ALA A 75 -19.57 -11.44 23.62
C ALA A 75 -18.16 -11.28 24.18
N LEU A 76 -17.14 -11.16 23.31
CA LEU A 76 -15.75 -10.92 23.68
C LEU A 76 -15.44 -9.43 23.94
N GLY A 77 -16.35 -8.53 23.61
CA GLY A 77 -16.13 -7.09 23.68
C GLY A 77 -15.13 -6.58 22.61
N TYR A 78 -15.01 -7.27 21.49
CA TYR A 78 -14.14 -6.90 20.39
C TYR A 78 -14.86 -6.01 19.37
N ASN A 79 -14.21 -4.93 18.96
CA ASN A 79 -14.77 -3.96 18.03
C ASN A 79 -14.15 -4.00 16.62
N LEU A 80 -13.34 -5.01 16.31
CA LEU A 80 -12.77 -5.23 14.99
C LEU A 80 -12.97 -6.68 14.57
N VAL A 81 -13.50 -6.89 13.35
CA VAL A 81 -13.54 -8.18 12.65
C VAL A 81 -12.74 -8.07 11.39
N ILE A 82 -11.76 -8.97 11.22
CA ILE A 82 -10.94 -9.06 10.02
C ILE A 82 -11.30 -10.37 9.33
N SER A 83 -11.88 -10.28 8.14
CA SER A 83 -12.26 -11.44 7.34
C SER A 83 -11.37 -11.60 6.12
N HIS A 84 -11.36 -12.81 5.55
CA HIS A 84 -10.83 -13.02 4.21
C HIS A 84 -11.85 -12.60 3.17
N HIS A 85 -13.03 -13.21 3.16
CA HIS A 85 -14.06 -12.88 2.20
C HIS A 85 -14.77 -11.56 2.56
N PRO A 86 -15.01 -10.65 1.58
CA PRO A 86 -15.75 -9.43 1.81
C PRO A 86 -17.21 -9.72 2.18
N LEU A 87 -17.70 -9.10 3.24
CA LEU A 87 -19.13 -9.17 3.59
C LEU A 87 -19.97 -8.49 2.51
N ILE A 88 -19.52 -7.35 2.01
CA ILE A 88 -20.19 -6.55 1.00
C ILE A 88 -19.48 -6.76 -0.33
N PHE A 89 -20.02 -7.65 -1.18
CA PHE A 89 -19.45 -7.91 -2.50
C PHE A 89 -20.11 -7.07 -3.60
N LYS A 90 -21.37 -6.68 -3.40
CA LYS A 90 -22.15 -5.85 -4.33
C LYS A 90 -22.75 -4.66 -3.60
N GLY A 91 -22.90 -3.52 -4.29
CA GLY A 91 -23.50 -2.33 -3.72
C GLY A 91 -24.98 -2.55 -3.31
N TYR A 92 -25.37 -2.01 -2.15
CA TYR A 92 -26.74 -2.07 -1.63
C TYR A 92 -27.45 -0.73 -1.87
N LYS A 93 -28.70 -0.80 -2.34
CA LYS A 93 -29.57 0.38 -2.49
C LYS A 93 -30.36 0.69 -1.23
N SER A 94 -30.51 -0.29 -0.33
CA SER A 94 -31.21 -0.17 0.97
C SER A 94 -30.65 -1.21 1.92
N ILE A 95 -30.71 -0.94 3.22
CA ILE A 95 -30.29 -1.86 4.29
C ILE A 95 -31.50 -2.02 5.22
N THR A 96 -32.20 -3.13 5.08
CA THR A 96 -33.48 -3.40 5.77
C THR A 96 -33.48 -4.70 6.57
N GLY A 97 -32.39 -5.48 6.50
CA GLY A 97 -32.26 -6.78 7.17
C GLY A 97 -32.90 -7.95 6.44
N LYS A 98 -33.21 -7.81 5.14
CA LYS A 98 -33.90 -8.83 4.35
C LYS A 98 -33.06 -10.09 4.11
N ASP A 99 -31.74 -9.96 4.05
CA ASP A 99 -30.82 -11.07 3.89
C ASP A 99 -29.77 -11.09 5.02
N TYR A 100 -28.92 -12.13 5.05
CA TYR A 100 -27.93 -12.28 6.13
C TYR A 100 -26.86 -11.19 6.09
N VAL A 101 -26.49 -10.70 4.90
CA VAL A 101 -25.49 -9.64 4.75
C VAL A 101 -26.01 -8.35 5.35
N GLU A 102 -27.26 -7.95 5.01
CA GLU A 102 -27.90 -6.76 5.60
C GLU A 102 -28.07 -6.91 7.12
N ARG A 103 -28.38 -8.11 7.63
CA ARG A 103 -28.45 -8.32 9.10
C ARG A 103 -27.08 -8.20 9.75
N CYS A 104 -26.01 -8.74 9.12
CA CYS A 104 -24.62 -8.53 9.59
C CYS A 104 -24.24 -7.05 9.58
N MET A 105 -24.56 -6.33 8.50
CA MET A 105 -24.30 -4.88 8.42
C MET A 105 -24.98 -4.11 9.55
N LEU A 106 -26.29 -4.36 9.76
CA LEU A 106 -27.05 -3.72 10.84
C LEU A 106 -26.51 -4.07 12.22
N LYS A 107 -26.13 -5.34 12.45
CA LYS A 107 -25.56 -5.82 13.71
C LYS A 107 -24.21 -5.14 13.99
N ALA A 108 -23.31 -5.10 13.00
CA ALA A 108 -22.01 -4.47 13.12
C ALA A 108 -22.14 -2.96 13.43
N ILE A 109 -22.99 -2.24 12.67
CA ILE A 109 -23.21 -0.80 12.87
C ILE A 109 -23.78 -0.50 14.26
N LYS A 110 -24.77 -1.28 14.73
CA LYS A 110 -25.41 -1.07 16.05
C LYS A 110 -24.50 -1.35 17.24
N ASN A 111 -23.43 -2.11 17.04
CA ASN A 111 -22.48 -2.50 18.08
C ASN A 111 -21.09 -1.88 17.87
N ASP A 112 -20.98 -0.87 17.01
CA ASP A 112 -19.73 -0.17 16.72
C ASP A 112 -18.56 -1.10 16.30
N ILE A 113 -18.89 -2.21 15.61
CA ILE A 113 -17.91 -3.17 15.10
C ILE A 113 -17.46 -2.72 13.73
N VAL A 114 -16.14 -2.59 13.57
CA VAL A 114 -15.50 -2.36 12.29
C VAL A 114 -15.24 -3.70 11.60
N ILE A 115 -15.59 -3.80 10.31
CA ILE A 115 -15.31 -4.98 9.48
C ILE A 115 -14.33 -4.58 8.38
N TYR A 116 -13.20 -5.29 8.32
CA TYR A 116 -12.18 -5.17 7.29
C TYR A 116 -11.98 -6.51 6.61
N SER A 117 -11.88 -6.54 5.27
CA SER A 117 -11.66 -7.77 4.51
C SER A 117 -10.35 -7.71 3.74
N ALA A 118 -9.46 -8.68 3.97
CA ALA A 118 -8.23 -8.89 3.23
C ALA A 118 -8.43 -10.09 2.29
N HIS A 119 -8.83 -9.83 1.05
CA HIS A 119 -9.26 -10.83 0.07
C HIS A 119 -8.21 -11.04 -1.02
N THR A 120 -8.55 -10.81 -2.29
CA THR A 120 -7.60 -11.06 -3.38
C THR A 120 -6.35 -10.18 -3.32
N ASN A 121 -6.40 -9.02 -2.67
CA ASN A 121 -5.19 -8.25 -2.38
C ASN A 121 -4.19 -9.04 -1.51
N LEU A 122 -4.68 -9.84 -0.54
CA LEU A 122 -3.86 -10.70 0.30
C LEU A 122 -3.40 -11.96 -0.44
N ASP A 123 -4.23 -12.49 -1.34
CA ASP A 123 -3.85 -13.63 -2.19
C ASP A 123 -2.69 -13.25 -3.13
N ASN A 124 -2.78 -12.05 -3.71
CA ASN A 124 -1.83 -11.53 -4.70
C ASN A 124 -0.55 -10.92 -4.07
N ALA A 125 -0.54 -10.71 -2.75
CA ALA A 125 0.62 -10.15 -2.05
C ALA A 125 1.75 -11.18 -1.87
N GLN A 126 2.99 -10.70 -1.96
CA GLN A 126 4.16 -11.52 -1.61
C GLN A 126 4.07 -11.97 -0.14
N GLY A 127 4.23 -13.28 0.11
CA GLY A 127 4.09 -13.86 1.44
C GLY A 127 2.64 -13.99 1.93
N GLY A 128 1.66 -13.67 1.10
CA GLY A 128 0.23 -13.80 1.38
C GLY A 128 -0.27 -15.26 1.40
N VAL A 129 -1.59 -15.43 1.19
CA VAL A 129 -2.28 -16.73 1.35
C VAL A 129 -1.68 -17.80 0.46
N ASN A 130 -1.47 -17.50 -0.84
CA ASN A 130 -0.92 -18.47 -1.79
C ASN A 130 0.48 -18.96 -1.40
N TYR A 131 1.35 -18.06 -0.88
CA TYR A 131 2.65 -18.43 -0.35
C TYR A 131 2.54 -19.33 0.88
N LYS A 132 1.58 -19.05 1.77
CA LYS A 132 1.35 -19.87 2.98
C LYS A 132 0.80 -21.26 2.65
N ILE A 133 -0.05 -21.38 1.64
CA ILE A 133 -0.51 -22.66 1.12
C ILE A 133 0.66 -23.45 0.54
N ALA A 134 1.46 -22.81 -0.33
CA ALA A 134 2.63 -23.42 -0.96
C ALA A 134 3.63 -23.94 0.08
N GLU A 135 3.91 -23.15 1.13
CA GLU A 135 4.76 -23.54 2.25
C GLU A 135 4.21 -24.78 2.97
N LYS A 136 2.89 -24.79 3.28
CA LYS A 136 2.23 -25.91 3.99
C LYS A 136 2.25 -27.22 3.22
N ILE A 137 2.16 -27.18 1.88
CA ILE A 137 2.23 -28.38 1.03
C ILE A 137 3.67 -28.71 0.59
N GLY A 138 4.66 -27.94 1.04
CA GLY A 138 6.08 -28.24 0.84
C GLY A 138 6.66 -27.84 -0.50
N LEU A 139 6.04 -26.90 -1.24
CA LEU A 139 6.60 -26.35 -2.48
C LEU A 139 7.87 -25.54 -2.19
N LYS A 140 8.80 -25.55 -3.15
CA LYS A 140 10.08 -24.83 -3.09
C LYS A 140 10.31 -24.03 -4.36
N ASN A 141 11.17 -23.01 -4.29
CA ASN A 141 11.50 -22.15 -5.43
C ASN A 141 10.26 -21.43 -6.01
N LEU A 142 9.44 -20.92 -5.12
CA LEU A 142 8.14 -20.33 -5.41
C LEU A 142 8.26 -19.15 -6.39
N LYS A 143 7.36 -19.12 -7.37
CA LYS A 143 7.19 -18.02 -8.31
C LYS A 143 5.72 -17.69 -8.45
N VAL A 144 5.41 -16.42 -8.68
CA VAL A 144 4.06 -15.99 -9.03
C VAL A 144 3.69 -16.61 -10.38
N LEU A 145 2.53 -17.26 -10.45
CA LEU A 145 2.04 -17.94 -11.65
C LEU A 145 1.61 -16.93 -12.73
N GLU A 146 0.83 -15.95 -12.31
CA GLU A 146 0.31 -14.88 -13.17
C GLU A 146 0.70 -13.51 -12.57
N PRO A 147 1.86 -12.94 -12.98
CA PRO A 147 2.32 -11.65 -12.50
C PRO A 147 1.35 -10.51 -12.83
N LYS A 148 1.31 -9.48 -11.97
CA LYS A 148 0.49 -8.28 -12.20
C LYS A 148 1.05 -7.49 -13.38
N GLU A 149 0.32 -7.44 -14.48
CA GLU A 149 0.64 -6.65 -15.68
C GLU A 149 0.36 -5.16 -15.46
N ASN A 150 1.03 -4.30 -16.25
CA ASN A 150 0.81 -2.86 -16.30
C ASN A 150 0.83 -2.16 -14.91
N SER A 151 1.54 -2.76 -13.97
CA SER A 151 1.59 -2.33 -12.57
C SER A 151 2.85 -1.55 -12.21
N LEU A 152 3.80 -1.47 -13.13
CA LEU A 152 5.07 -0.77 -12.93
C LEU A 152 5.12 0.51 -13.76
N ILE A 153 5.74 1.54 -13.17
CA ILE A 153 6.05 2.81 -13.83
C ILE A 153 7.49 3.20 -13.54
N LYS A 154 8.06 4.01 -14.42
CA LYS A 154 9.37 4.66 -14.22
C LYS A 154 9.14 6.12 -13.90
N LEU A 155 9.77 6.60 -12.83
CA LEU A 155 9.92 8.02 -12.55
C LEU A 155 11.29 8.47 -13.04
N VAL A 156 11.32 9.61 -13.72
CA VAL A 156 12.53 10.34 -14.11
C VAL A 156 12.45 11.74 -13.53
N THR A 157 13.52 12.23 -12.93
CA THR A 157 13.62 13.63 -12.46
C THR A 157 15.03 14.16 -12.65
N PHE A 158 15.20 15.47 -12.59
CA PHE A 158 16.45 16.17 -12.86
C PHE A 158 16.77 17.03 -11.64
N VAL A 159 17.88 16.77 -11.00
CA VAL A 159 18.22 17.32 -9.67
C VAL A 159 19.61 17.93 -9.70
N PRO A 160 19.83 19.14 -9.18
CA PRO A 160 21.17 19.69 -9.03
C PRO A 160 22.11 18.70 -8.32
N ASN A 161 23.35 18.58 -8.81
CA ASN A 161 24.30 17.55 -8.37
C ASN A 161 24.41 17.43 -6.84
N ALA A 162 24.43 18.55 -6.13
CA ALA A 162 24.61 18.57 -4.67
C ALA A 162 23.40 18.02 -3.89
N GLN A 163 22.20 17.98 -4.48
CA GLN A 163 20.95 17.52 -3.85
C GLN A 163 20.50 16.14 -4.32
N ALA A 164 21.21 15.55 -5.29
CA ALA A 164 20.79 14.29 -5.92
C ALA A 164 20.67 13.13 -4.92
N ASP A 165 21.58 13.01 -3.95
CA ASP A 165 21.55 11.94 -2.96
C ASP A 165 20.32 12.05 -2.05
N ALA A 166 20.02 13.25 -1.54
CA ALA A 166 18.87 13.47 -0.67
C ALA A 166 17.53 13.17 -1.37
N VAL A 167 17.41 13.59 -2.65
CA VAL A 167 16.21 13.29 -3.46
C VAL A 167 16.10 11.78 -3.70
N ARG A 168 17.19 11.11 -4.04
CA ARG A 168 17.23 9.66 -4.26
C ARG A 168 16.81 8.88 -3.02
N GLU A 169 17.34 9.23 -1.85
CA GLU A 169 16.96 8.60 -0.57
C GLU A 169 15.48 8.78 -0.26
N ALA A 170 14.92 9.97 -0.49
CA ALA A 170 13.49 10.21 -0.29
C ALA A 170 12.61 9.40 -1.24
N LEU A 171 13.03 9.24 -2.51
CA LEU A 171 12.33 8.39 -3.48
C LEU A 171 12.36 6.91 -3.07
N PHE A 172 13.49 6.40 -2.58
CA PHE A 172 13.61 5.02 -2.09
C PHE A 172 12.77 4.79 -0.83
N ALA A 173 12.80 5.73 0.12
CA ALA A 173 11.96 5.68 1.32
C ALA A 173 10.45 5.68 0.99
N ALA A 174 10.05 6.36 -0.11
CA ALA A 174 8.69 6.35 -0.61
C ALA A 174 8.31 5.07 -1.37
N GLY A 175 9.28 4.18 -1.64
CA GLY A 175 9.07 2.85 -2.21
C GLY A 175 9.45 2.70 -3.67
N CYS A 176 10.32 3.56 -4.20
CA CYS A 176 10.99 3.36 -5.48
C CYS A 176 12.15 2.35 -5.39
N GLY A 177 12.61 1.87 -6.55
CA GLY A 177 13.88 1.19 -6.69
C GLY A 177 13.91 -0.27 -6.25
N ASN A 178 12.76 -0.95 -6.19
CA ASN A 178 12.72 -2.38 -5.87
C ASN A 178 12.66 -3.20 -7.15
N ILE A 179 13.67 -4.05 -7.40
CA ILE A 179 13.76 -4.94 -8.55
C ILE A 179 14.18 -6.33 -8.06
N GLY A 180 13.26 -7.29 -8.02
CA GLY A 180 13.52 -8.61 -7.49
C GLY A 180 14.01 -8.54 -6.03
N ASN A 181 15.22 -9.06 -5.78
CA ASN A 181 15.86 -9.06 -4.46
C ASN A 181 16.79 -7.85 -4.23
N TYR A 182 16.73 -6.85 -5.09
CA TYR A 182 17.51 -5.61 -4.96
C TYR A 182 16.61 -4.45 -4.61
N ASP A 183 17.04 -3.63 -3.68
CA ASP A 183 16.45 -2.34 -3.35
C ASP A 183 17.35 -1.17 -3.81
N SER A 184 16.88 0.06 -3.62
CA SER A 184 17.64 1.28 -3.93
C SER A 184 18.18 1.34 -5.37
N CYS A 185 17.47 0.70 -6.31
CA CYS A 185 17.85 0.68 -7.72
C CYS A 185 17.48 1.99 -8.39
N SER A 186 18.48 2.67 -8.92
CA SER A 186 18.31 3.82 -9.81
C SER A 186 19.39 3.82 -10.89
N TYR A 187 19.10 4.48 -12.00
CA TYR A 187 20.11 4.82 -13.01
C TYR A 187 20.30 6.32 -13.02
N ASN A 188 21.56 6.77 -12.98
CA ASN A 188 21.89 8.17 -12.81
C ASN A 188 22.79 8.61 -13.97
N LEU A 189 22.47 9.77 -14.58
CA LEU A 189 23.24 10.39 -15.64
C LEU A 189 23.52 11.84 -15.28
N GLU A 190 24.78 12.26 -15.31
CA GLU A 190 25.16 13.67 -15.20
C GLU A 190 24.88 14.38 -16.53
N GLY A 191 24.34 15.58 -16.42
CA GLY A 191 23.97 16.39 -17.57
C GLY A 191 23.83 17.85 -17.23
N GLU A 192 23.35 18.64 -18.19
CA GLU A 192 23.08 20.06 -18.01
C GLU A 192 21.59 20.34 -18.28
N GLY A 193 20.89 20.87 -17.28
CA GLY A 193 19.54 21.42 -17.43
C GLY A 193 19.58 22.90 -17.82
N THR A 194 18.56 23.36 -18.53
CA THR A 194 18.38 24.77 -18.88
C THR A 194 16.99 25.26 -18.56
N PHE A 195 16.89 26.42 -17.96
CA PHE A 195 15.60 27.08 -17.72
C PHE A 195 15.74 28.59 -17.71
N ARG A 196 14.62 29.28 -17.79
CA ARG A 196 14.52 30.73 -17.60
C ARG A 196 13.42 31.03 -16.61
N ALA A 197 13.79 31.55 -15.45
CA ALA A 197 12.83 31.99 -14.44
C ALA A 197 12.03 33.20 -14.95
N LYS A 198 10.72 33.16 -14.77
CA LYS A 198 9.80 34.25 -15.16
C LYS A 198 9.52 35.17 -13.97
N GLU A 199 8.97 36.34 -14.24
CA GLU A 199 8.54 37.27 -13.21
C GLU A 199 7.50 36.61 -12.28
N GLY A 200 7.66 36.77 -10.95
CA GLY A 200 6.81 36.14 -9.94
C GLY A 200 7.27 34.79 -9.43
N THR A 201 8.39 34.22 -9.95
CA THR A 201 9.00 32.98 -9.45
C THR A 201 10.12 33.26 -8.43
N HIS A 202 10.46 32.22 -7.64
CA HIS A 202 11.57 32.27 -6.67
C HIS A 202 12.56 31.13 -6.99
N PRO A 203 13.39 31.27 -8.05
CA PRO A 203 14.27 30.21 -8.50
C PRO A 203 15.33 29.88 -7.45
N PHE A 204 15.59 28.60 -7.24
CA PHE A 204 16.66 28.08 -6.36
C PHE A 204 18.05 28.54 -6.84
N CYS A 205 18.26 28.61 -8.15
CA CYS A 205 19.47 29.11 -8.81
C CYS A 205 19.12 29.90 -10.05
N GLY A 206 20.08 30.71 -10.56
CA GLY A 206 19.84 31.59 -11.72
C GLY A 206 19.15 32.90 -11.35
N ALA A 207 18.91 33.75 -12.37
CA ALA A 207 18.23 35.04 -12.24
C ALA A 207 16.98 35.13 -13.11
N ILE A 208 15.99 35.94 -12.66
CA ILE A 208 14.75 36.16 -13.42
C ILE A 208 15.06 36.80 -14.79
N GLY A 209 14.48 36.22 -15.86
CA GLY A 209 14.63 36.69 -17.22
C GLY A 209 15.88 36.22 -17.95
N GLU A 210 16.85 35.60 -17.26
CA GLU A 210 18.08 35.08 -17.86
C GLU A 210 17.99 33.56 -18.10
N LEU A 211 18.62 33.10 -19.20
CA LEU A 211 18.75 31.66 -19.47
C LEU A 211 19.85 31.09 -18.52
N HIS A 212 19.44 30.31 -17.54
CA HIS A 212 20.34 29.60 -16.64
C HIS A 212 20.70 28.21 -17.15
N ARG A 213 21.91 27.75 -16.85
CA ARG A 213 22.43 26.41 -17.10
C ARG A 213 22.89 25.83 -15.80
N GLU A 214 22.34 24.66 -15.42
CA GLU A 214 22.66 24.00 -14.15
C GLU A 214 23.17 22.59 -14.40
N GLY A 215 24.22 22.19 -13.68
CA GLY A 215 24.70 20.83 -13.64
C GLY A 215 23.74 19.93 -12.85
N GLU A 216 23.12 18.98 -13.52
CA GLU A 216 22.07 18.14 -12.93
C GLU A 216 22.36 16.66 -13.10
N VAL A 217 21.88 15.87 -12.15
CA VAL A 217 21.74 14.40 -12.27
C VAL A 217 20.35 14.08 -12.74
N ARG A 218 20.22 13.40 -13.86
CA ARG A 218 19.00 12.71 -14.26
C ARG A 218 18.89 11.41 -13.46
N ILE A 219 17.90 11.28 -12.61
CA ILE A 219 17.61 10.10 -11.79
C ILE A 219 16.45 9.35 -12.41
N GLU A 220 16.66 8.07 -12.76
CA GLU A 220 15.60 7.17 -13.21
C GLU A 220 15.43 6.04 -12.20
N THR A 221 14.19 5.77 -11.79
CA THR A 221 13.87 4.68 -10.88
C THR A 221 12.50 4.08 -11.17
N ILE A 222 12.31 2.81 -10.79
CA ILE A 222 11.07 2.06 -10.99
C ILE A 222 10.24 2.05 -9.70
N LEU A 223 8.91 2.01 -9.85
CA LEU A 223 7.99 1.87 -8.71
C LEU A 223 6.67 1.22 -9.15
N PRO A 224 5.95 0.56 -8.21
CA PRO A 224 4.57 0.15 -8.47
C PRO A 224 3.67 1.37 -8.71
N ALA A 225 2.81 1.31 -9.73
CA ALA A 225 1.97 2.42 -10.18
C ALA A 225 1.09 3.02 -9.06
N PHE A 226 0.61 2.19 -8.13
CA PHE A 226 -0.20 2.65 -7.01
C PHE A 226 0.56 3.51 -5.99
N LYS A 227 1.90 3.45 -5.96
CA LYS A 227 2.74 4.32 -5.11
C LYS A 227 3.00 5.69 -5.73
N LYS A 228 2.59 5.95 -6.98
CA LYS A 228 2.83 7.19 -7.72
C LYS A 228 2.60 8.44 -6.87
N SER A 229 1.41 8.55 -6.26
CA SER A 229 1.03 9.76 -5.51
C SER A 229 1.90 9.97 -4.25
N ALA A 230 2.30 8.91 -3.57
CA ALA A 230 3.19 9.00 -2.41
C ALA A 230 4.61 9.41 -2.83
N VAL A 231 5.12 8.79 -3.89
CA VAL A 231 6.46 9.08 -4.44
C VAL A 231 6.55 10.51 -4.98
N VAL A 232 5.54 10.98 -5.73
CA VAL A 232 5.53 12.37 -6.23
C VAL A 232 5.49 13.36 -5.07
N ARG A 233 4.69 13.11 -4.02
CA ARG A 233 4.72 13.97 -2.82
C ARG A 233 6.09 13.99 -2.15
N ALA A 234 6.76 12.85 -2.05
CA ALA A 234 8.11 12.76 -1.47
C ALA A 234 9.13 13.54 -2.33
N LEU A 235 9.05 13.41 -3.66
CA LEU A 235 9.87 14.18 -4.59
C LEU A 235 9.69 15.68 -4.37
N LEU A 236 8.44 16.16 -4.42
CA LEU A 236 8.12 17.58 -4.28
C LEU A 236 8.50 18.17 -2.91
N ALA A 237 8.54 17.35 -1.86
CA ALA A 237 8.90 17.79 -0.52
C ALA A 237 10.39 18.02 -0.31
N VAL A 238 11.26 17.37 -1.11
CA VAL A 238 12.72 17.42 -0.92
C VAL A 238 13.46 18.04 -2.10
N HIS A 239 12.81 18.17 -3.25
CA HIS A 239 13.44 18.76 -4.42
C HIS A 239 13.70 20.25 -4.18
N PRO A 240 14.90 20.77 -4.52
CA PRO A 240 15.26 22.17 -4.25
C PRO A 240 14.51 23.17 -5.14
N TYR A 241 14.03 22.74 -6.32
CA TYR A 241 13.31 23.62 -7.24
C TYR A 241 11.87 23.83 -6.78
N GLU A 242 11.36 25.03 -6.97
CA GLU A 242 9.97 25.39 -6.74
C GLU A 242 9.01 24.57 -7.63
N GLU A 243 9.40 24.35 -8.88
CA GLU A 243 8.69 23.54 -9.86
C GLU A 243 9.62 22.51 -10.50
N PRO A 244 9.84 21.36 -9.85
CA PRO A 244 10.76 20.35 -10.38
C PRO A 244 10.20 19.65 -11.61
N ALA A 245 11.03 19.45 -12.61
CA ALA A 245 10.70 18.64 -13.76
C ALA A 245 10.76 17.14 -13.39
N PHE A 246 9.70 16.41 -13.72
CA PHE A 246 9.69 14.95 -13.63
C PHE A 246 8.74 14.33 -14.65
N ASP A 247 9.06 13.12 -15.08
CA ASP A 247 8.28 12.35 -16.02
C ASP A 247 7.89 11.01 -15.43
N ILE A 248 6.69 10.52 -15.78
CA ILE A 248 6.21 9.19 -15.40
C ILE A 248 5.92 8.39 -16.67
N TYR A 249 6.65 7.29 -16.85
CA TYR A 249 6.48 6.39 -17.99
C TYR A 249 5.85 5.08 -17.53
N PRO A 250 4.72 4.62 -18.12
CA PRO A 250 4.23 3.26 -17.90
C PRO A 250 5.22 2.25 -18.46
N LEU A 251 5.43 1.16 -17.74
CA LEU A 251 6.30 0.07 -18.17
C LEU A 251 5.47 -1.16 -18.55
N GLN A 252 5.92 -1.90 -19.54
CA GLN A 252 5.34 -3.17 -19.97
C GLN A 252 5.96 -4.39 -19.24
N ASN A 253 6.82 -4.12 -18.26
CA ASN A 253 7.41 -5.18 -17.44
C ASN A 253 6.37 -5.78 -16.51
N ASP A 254 6.34 -7.10 -16.40
CA ASP A 254 5.55 -7.81 -15.41
C ASP A 254 6.10 -7.56 -14.00
N TRP A 255 5.21 -7.32 -13.06
CA TRP A 255 5.59 -7.22 -11.67
C TRP A 255 5.58 -8.58 -10.99
N THR A 256 6.70 -9.29 -11.07
CA THR A 256 6.85 -10.69 -10.63
C THR A 256 6.78 -10.88 -9.11
N GLN A 257 6.71 -9.82 -8.31
CA GLN A 257 6.58 -9.88 -6.84
C GLN A 257 5.13 -9.91 -6.36
N ALA A 258 4.16 -9.66 -7.25
CA ALA A 258 2.74 -9.72 -6.93
C ALA A 258 1.94 -10.28 -8.11
N GLY A 259 0.87 -11.01 -7.81
CA GLY A 259 0.00 -11.60 -8.83
C GLY A 259 -0.69 -12.85 -8.34
N SER A 260 -1.47 -13.47 -9.23
CA SER A 260 -2.35 -14.58 -8.90
C SER A 260 -1.62 -15.92 -8.97
N GLY A 261 -1.86 -16.77 -7.96
CA GLY A 261 -1.32 -18.12 -7.90
C GLY A 261 0.19 -18.21 -7.66
N ILE A 262 0.64 -19.36 -7.21
CA ILE A 262 2.05 -19.67 -6.96
C ILE A 262 2.39 -21.05 -7.56
N ILE A 263 3.54 -21.15 -8.22
CA ILE A 263 4.11 -22.40 -8.73
C ILE A 263 5.48 -22.64 -8.16
#